data_f16c062873b01af5445ee81eaaf6e3f4
#
_entry.id   f16c062873b01af5445ee81eaaf6e3f4
#
_cell.length_a   1.000
_cell.length_b   1.000
_cell.length_c   1.000
_cell.angle_alpha   90.00
_cell.angle_beta   90.00
_cell.angle_gamma   90.00
#
_symmetry.space_group_name_H-M   'P 1'
#
loop_
_entity.id
_entity.type
_entity.pdbx_description
1 polymer ?
#
loop_
_entity_poly.entity_id
_entity_poly.type
_entity_poly.pdbx_seq_one_letter_code
_entity_poly.pdbx_strand_id
1 'polypeptide(L)'
;MVFSPYFSLFLRLILAFLIVVAGPLVSYFFEGPLLRANTTSRQKIFFYRYILLTQWPLAALAVGIVGAGKLLRAPVASGPALPVWLHWLFCGLVAGFFVLGFMPIFQSLRGDKYRARYERAFRRSLAQAPGLLPETSQERRWFAAISITSGVCEEVLCRGFLIGFLMRMPGGLHLPMSVALVLSAVFFGLNHIYQGKAGLISTTLGGLAFGGLFLLTGSLLLPMLFHAAADLQGLFILRPSMPAEAAA
;
A
#
# COMPACT_ATOMS: atom_id res chain seq x y z
N MET A 1 -27.01 -6.02 -9.70
CA MET A 1 -26.85 -6.91 -10.87
C MET A 1 -26.14 -8.17 -10.40
N VAL A 2 -26.73 -9.35 -10.63
CA VAL A 2 -26.06 -10.63 -10.36
C VAL A 2 -25.42 -11.06 -11.67
N PHE A 3 -24.11 -10.97 -11.78
CA PHE A 3 -23.37 -11.48 -12.92
C PHE A 3 -23.51 -13.01 -13.01
N SER A 4 -23.45 -13.58 -14.22
CA SER A 4 -23.36 -15.02 -14.34
C SER A 4 -22.11 -15.55 -13.63
N PRO A 5 -22.09 -16.77 -13.07
CA PRO A 5 -20.93 -17.33 -12.38
C PRO A 5 -19.64 -17.29 -13.22
N TYR A 6 -19.73 -17.60 -14.51
CA TYR A 6 -18.59 -17.58 -15.44
C TYR A 6 -18.06 -16.18 -15.68
N PHE A 7 -18.95 -15.20 -15.84
CA PHE A 7 -18.53 -13.79 -16.02
C PHE A 7 -17.89 -13.23 -14.75
N SER A 8 -18.47 -13.55 -13.57
CA SER A 8 -17.85 -13.16 -12.29
C SER A 8 -16.45 -13.78 -12.12
N LEU A 9 -16.28 -15.05 -12.50
CA LEU A 9 -14.99 -15.73 -12.47
C LEU A 9 -13.98 -15.06 -13.41
N PHE A 10 -14.39 -14.78 -14.65
CA PHE A 10 -13.55 -14.09 -15.64
C PHE A 10 -13.04 -12.73 -15.11
N LEU A 11 -13.94 -11.92 -14.55
CA LEU A 11 -13.55 -10.62 -13.97
C LEU A 11 -12.58 -10.77 -12.77
N ARG A 12 -12.76 -11.80 -11.94
CA ARG A 12 -11.83 -12.07 -10.81
C ARG A 12 -10.44 -12.47 -11.32
N LEU A 13 -10.36 -13.27 -12.36
CA LEU A 13 -9.09 -13.66 -12.98
C LEU A 13 -8.38 -12.47 -13.62
N ILE A 14 -9.12 -11.59 -14.32
CA ILE A 14 -8.56 -10.34 -14.85
C ILE A 14 -8.01 -9.47 -13.72
N LEU A 15 -8.79 -9.25 -12.67
CA LEU A 15 -8.36 -8.40 -11.56
C LEU A 15 -7.13 -8.99 -10.85
N ALA A 16 -7.10 -10.30 -10.62
CA ALA A 16 -5.93 -10.98 -10.07
C ALA A 16 -4.71 -10.84 -10.98
N PHE A 17 -4.86 -11.01 -12.30
CA PHE A 17 -3.80 -10.80 -13.28
C PHE A 17 -3.27 -9.36 -13.25
N LEU A 18 -4.15 -8.36 -13.16
CA LEU A 18 -3.76 -6.96 -13.07
C LEU A 18 -2.94 -6.67 -11.82
N ILE A 19 -3.27 -7.26 -10.68
CA ILE A 19 -2.54 -7.05 -9.42
C ILE A 19 -1.22 -7.83 -9.39
N VAL A 20 -1.23 -9.09 -9.84
CA VAL A 20 -0.13 -10.04 -9.65
C VAL A 20 0.92 -9.94 -10.75
N VAL A 21 0.52 -9.60 -11.98
CA VAL A 21 1.39 -9.59 -13.15
C VAL A 21 1.53 -8.20 -13.75
N ALA A 22 0.42 -7.59 -14.16
CA ALA A 22 0.48 -6.30 -14.86
C ALA A 22 1.00 -5.17 -13.96
N GLY A 23 0.59 -5.11 -12.70
CA GLY A 23 1.01 -4.09 -11.74
C GLY A 23 2.54 -4.07 -11.54
N PRO A 24 3.19 -5.18 -11.17
CA PRO A 24 4.66 -5.23 -11.08
C PRO A 24 5.38 -4.86 -12.38
N LEU A 25 4.86 -5.27 -13.54
CA LEU A 25 5.44 -4.89 -14.83
C LEU A 25 5.32 -3.39 -15.09
N VAL A 26 4.15 -2.80 -14.83
CA VAL A 26 3.93 -1.35 -14.93
C VAL A 26 4.83 -0.59 -13.94
N SER A 27 4.92 -1.06 -12.70
CA SER A 27 5.79 -0.49 -11.68
C SER A 27 7.26 -0.46 -12.13
N TYR A 28 7.74 -1.55 -12.71
CA TYR A 28 9.13 -1.65 -13.15
C TYR A 28 9.43 -0.85 -14.44
N PHE A 29 8.57 -1.01 -15.48
CA PHE A 29 8.86 -0.48 -16.82
C PHE A 29 8.36 0.95 -17.04
N PHE A 30 7.33 1.39 -16.30
CA PHE A 30 6.72 2.70 -16.49
C PHE A 30 6.93 3.63 -15.29
N GLU A 31 6.55 3.21 -14.08
CA GLU A 31 6.61 4.07 -12.90
C GLU A 31 8.07 4.33 -12.46
N GLY A 32 8.92 3.30 -12.47
CA GLY A 32 10.33 3.43 -12.13
C GLY A 32 11.06 4.47 -12.99
N PRO A 33 11.03 4.39 -14.33
CA PRO A 33 11.62 5.41 -15.19
C PRO A 33 11.02 6.81 -15.00
N LEU A 34 9.70 6.91 -14.77
CA LEU A 34 9.00 8.19 -14.58
C LEU A 34 9.41 8.90 -13.28
N LEU A 35 9.75 8.16 -12.23
CA LEU A 35 10.02 8.69 -10.89
C LEU A 35 11.51 8.84 -10.56
N ARG A 36 12.41 8.71 -11.54
CA ARG A 36 13.86 8.88 -11.37
C ARG A 36 14.23 10.33 -11.04
N ALA A 37 15.52 10.57 -10.79
CA ALA A 37 16.07 11.92 -10.61
C ALA A 37 15.70 12.83 -11.80
N ASN A 38 15.52 14.13 -11.52
CA ASN A 38 15.12 15.16 -12.48
C ASN A 38 13.65 15.09 -12.98
N THR A 39 12.78 14.40 -12.26
CA THR A 39 11.33 14.41 -12.54
C THR A 39 10.77 15.81 -12.35
N THR A 40 10.16 16.38 -13.39
CA THR A 40 9.56 17.72 -13.33
C THR A 40 8.25 17.71 -12.51
N SER A 41 7.84 18.88 -12.00
CA SER A 41 6.57 19.02 -11.27
C SER A 41 5.38 18.54 -12.09
N ARG A 42 5.37 18.80 -13.42
CA ARG A 42 4.33 18.31 -14.32
C ARG A 42 4.27 16.77 -14.36
N GLN A 43 5.42 16.11 -14.40
CA GLN A 43 5.50 14.64 -14.40
C GLN A 43 5.07 14.04 -13.05
N LYS A 44 5.44 14.66 -11.91
CA LYS A 44 4.98 14.26 -10.58
C LYS A 44 3.45 14.34 -10.48
N ILE A 45 2.86 15.46 -10.88
CA ILE A 45 1.41 15.65 -10.86
C ILE A 45 0.71 14.67 -11.82
N PHE A 46 1.29 14.42 -13.00
CA PHE A 46 0.79 13.40 -13.92
C PHE A 46 0.77 12.03 -13.25
N PHE A 47 1.86 11.62 -12.59
CA PHE A 47 1.93 10.35 -11.87
C PHE A 47 0.87 10.27 -10.76
N TYR A 48 0.72 11.31 -9.94
CA TYR A 48 -0.28 11.31 -8.87
C TYR A 48 -1.71 11.17 -9.42
N ARG A 49 -2.01 11.86 -10.51
CA ARG A 49 -3.32 11.73 -11.19
C ARG A 49 -3.51 10.36 -11.81
N TYR A 50 -2.46 9.79 -12.40
CA TYR A 50 -2.47 8.44 -12.95
C TYR A 50 -2.84 7.41 -11.87
N ILE A 51 -2.24 7.48 -10.68
CA ILE A 51 -2.57 6.58 -9.57
C ILE A 51 -4.05 6.71 -9.18
N LEU A 52 -4.58 7.92 -9.03
CA LEU A 52 -6.01 8.10 -8.74
C LEU A 52 -6.90 7.46 -9.80
N LEU A 53 -6.61 7.73 -11.07
CA LEU A 53 -7.42 7.29 -12.20
C LEU A 53 -7.36 5.78 -12.44
N THR A 54 -6.32 5.10 -11.99
CA THR A 54 -6.17 3.65 -12.15
C THR A 54 -6.66 2.88 -10.93
N GLN A 55 -6.37 3.32 -9.72
CA GLN A 55 -6.69 2.56 -8.51
C GLN A 55 -8.18 2.57 -8.17
N TRP A 56 -8.89 3.71 -8.28
CA TRP A 56 -10.32 3.77 -7.96
C TRP A 56 -11.20 2.88 -8.84
N PRO A 57 -11.03 2.83 -10.18
CA PRO A 57 -11.77 1.89 -11.02
C PRO A 57 -11.51 0.42 -10.67
N LEU A 58 -10.25 0.06 -10.34
CA LEU A 58 -9.91 -1.30 -9.93
C LEU A 58 -10.55 -1.66 -8.58
N ALA A 59 -10.52 -0.76 -7.61
CA ALA A 59 -11.18 -0.95 -6.33
C ALA A 59 -12.70 -1.04 -6.49
N ALA A 60 -13.31 -0.20 -7.32
CA ALA A 60 -14.74 -0.26 -7.65
C ALA A 60 -15.10 -1.59 -8.33
N LEU A 61 -14.25 -2.09 -9.24
CA LEU A 61 -14.42 -3.40 -9.86
C LEU A 61 -14.40 -4.52 -8.81
N ALA A 62 -13.44 -4.49 -7.87
CA ALA A 62 -13.38 -5.45 -6.77
C ALA A 62 -14.66 -5.43 -5.93
N VAL A 63 -15.15 -4.24 -5.60
CA VAL A 63 -16.42 -4.06 -4.85
C VAL A 63 -17.62 -4.62 -5.65
N GLY A 64 -17.67 -4.35 -6.94
CA GLY A 64 -18.74 -4.86 -7.82
C GLY A 64 -18.76 -6.39 -7.95
N ILE A 65 -17.57 -7.03 -7.99
CA ILE A 65 -17.44 -8.49 -8.15
C ILE A 65 -17.68 -9.25 -6.85
N VAL A 66 -17.18 -8.73 -5.72
CA VAL A 66 -17.16 -9.45 -4.43
C VAL A 66 -18.26 -8.96 -3.50
N GLY A 67 -18.61 -7.69 -3.58
CA GLY A 67 -19.49 -6.98 -2.67
C GLY A 67 -18.75 -6.35 -1.50
N ALA A 68 -19.08 -5.09 -1.19
CA ALA A 68 -18.42 -4.31 -0.14
C ALA A 68 -18.39 -5.03 1.23
N GLY A 69 -19.52 -5.62 1.64
CA GLY A 69 -19.62 -6.30 2.94
C GLY A 69 -18.68 -7.49 3.10
N LYS A 70 -18.33 -8.17 2.00
CA LYS A 70 -17.35 -9.29 2.01
C LYS A 70 -15.91 -8.79 1.94
N LEU A 71 -15.66 -7.74 1.17
CA LEU A 71 -14.31 -7.15 1.05
C LEU A 71 -13.83 -6.50 2.34
N LEU A 72 -14.75 -5.82 3.05
CA LEU A 72 -14.42 -5.10 4.28
C LEU A 72 -14.20 -6.01 5.49
N ARG A 73 -14.52 -7.31 5.38
CA ARG A 73 -14.38 -8.30 6.46
C ARG A 73 -13.31 -9.32 6.13
N ALA A 74 -12.49 -9.65 7.11
CA ALA A 74 -11.49 -10.70 6.96
C ALA A 74 -12.15 -12.06 6.68
N PRO A 75 -11.56 -12.88 5.79
CA PRO A 75 -12.03 -14.24 5.58
C PRO A 75 -11.85 -15.05 6.87
N VAL A 76 -12.83 -15.91 7.15
CA VAL A 76 -12.74 -16.83 8.30
C VAL A 76 -11.78 -17.97 7.94
N ALA A 77 -10.79 -18.21 8.80
CA ALA A 77 -9.87 -19.33 8.65
C ALA A 77 -10.62 -20.65 8.92
N SER A 78 -10.53 -21.56 7.98
CA SER A 78 -10.91 -22.97 8.20
C SER A 78 -9.63 -23.71 8.62
N GLY A 79 -9.44 -23.95 9.91
CA GLY A 79 -8.26 -24.66 10.42
C GLY A 79 -8.15 -24.58 11.95
N PRO A 80 -7.26 -25.34 12.55
CA PRO A 80 -7.02 -25.26 13.99
C PRO A 80 -6.57 -23.84 14.38
N ALA A 81 -7.05 -23.37 15.53
CA ALA A 81 -6.59 -22.11 16.10
C ALA A 81 -5.08 -22.14 16.36
N LEU A 82 -4.40 -21.02 16.12
CA LEU A 82 -2.99 -20.88 16.47
C LEU A 82 -2.80 -21.10 17.98
N PRO A 83 -1.69 -21.71 18.40
CA PRO A 83 -1.29 -21.74 19.81
C PRO A 83 -1.32 -20.32 20.40
N VAL A 84 -1.79 -20.18 21.63
CA VAL A 84 -2.00 -18.88 22.28
C VAL A 84 -0.73 -18.01 22.28
N TRP A 85 0.44 -18.59 22.54
CA TRP A 85 1.70 -17.87 22.52
C TRP A 85 2.06 -17.33 21.12
N LEU A 86 1.76 -18.09 20.06
CA LEU A 86 2.01 -17.69 18.68
C LEU A 86 1.06 -16.56 18.25
N HIS A 87 -0.20 -16.60 18.71
CA HIS A 87 -1.15 -15.51 18.52
C HIS A 87 -0.64 -14.21 19.14
N TRP A 88 -0.20 -14.23 20.41
CA TRP A 88 0.33 -13.04 21.07
C TRP A 88 1.65 -12.55 20.45
N LEU A 89 2.52 -13.46 20.02
CA LEU A 89 3.72 -13.08 19.27
C LEU A 89 3.36 -12.34 17.99
N PHE A 90 2.40 -12.85 17.23
CA PHE A 90 1.93 -12.20 16.00
C PHE A 90 1.31 -10.81 16.28
N CYS A 91 0.46 -10.69 17.30
CA CYS A 91 -0.06 -9.39 17.75
C CYS A 91 1.07 -8.42 18.10
N GLY A 92 2.08 -8.88 18.85
CA GLY A 92 3.23 -8.07 19.24
C GLY A 92 4.05 -7.59 18.03
N LEU A 93 4.28 -8.46 17.04
CA LEU A 93 5.00 -8.10 15.81
C LEU A 93 4.24 -7.05 14.99
N VAL A 94 2.91 -7.21 14.82
CA VAL A 94 2.06 -6.24 14.12
C VAL A 94 2.05 -4.91 14.86
N ALA A 95 1.80 -4.91 16.15
CA ALA A 95 1.82 -3.69 16.97
C ALA A 95 3.19 -3.00 16.96
N GLY A 96 4.27 -3.77 17.11
CA GLY A 96 5.66 -3.27 17.05
C GLY A 96 5.98 -2.60 15.71
N PHE A 97 5.53 -3.17 14.60
CA PHE A 97 5.69 -2.57 13.27
C PHE A 97 5.06 -1.18 13.21
N PHE A 98 3.82 -1.02 13.67
CA PHE A 98 3.14 0.28 13.64
C PHE A 98 3.77 1.27 14.62
N VAL A 99 4.11 0.87 15.84
CA VAL A 99 4.79 1.74 16.81
C VAL A 99 6.10 2.26 16.23
N LEU A 100 6.94 1.38 15.67
CA LEU A 100 8.22 1.77 15.06
C LEU A 100 8.01 2.62 13.79
N GLY A 101 7.02 2.28 12.96
CA GLY A 101 6.70 3.01 11.73
C GLY A 101 6.23 4.44 11.96
N PHE A 102 5.47 4.71 13.05
CA PHE A 102 4.99 6.05 13.40
C PHE A 102 5.91 6.82 14.35
N MET A 103 6.91 6.17 14.94
CA MET A 103 7.89 6.82 15.81
C MET A 103 8.56 8.06 15.19
N PRO A 104 8.91 8.10 13.88
CA PRO A 104 9.46 9.28 13.23
C PRO A 104 8.62 10.53 13.37
N ILE A 105 7.28 10.44 13.34
CA ILE A 105 6.39 11.58 13.53
C ILE A 105 6.60 12.17 14.93
N PHE A 106 6.46 11.36 15.97
CA PHE A 106 6.57 11.81 17.37
C PHE A 106 7.97 12.37 17.67
N GLN A 107 9.01 11.76 17.13
CA GLN A 107 10.37 12.26 17.34
C GLN A 107 10.64 13.54 16.54
N SER A 108 10.03 13.73 15.37
CA SER A 108 10.15 14.96 14.59
C SER A 108 9.52 16.17 15.30
N LEU A 109 8.56 15.94 16.19
CA LEU A 109 7.96 17.00 17.03
C LEU A 109 8.89 17.50 18.15
N ARG A 110 9.98 16.76 18.47
CA ARG A 110 10.95 17.14 19.52
C ARG A 110 11.93 18.23 19.07
N GLY A 111 11.95 18.58 17.79
CA GLY A 111 12.76 19.68 17.28
C GLY A 111 13.39 19.40 15.91
N ASP A 112 13.93 20.46 15.32
CA ASP A 112 14.45 20.49 13.95
C ASP A 112 15.56 19.49 13.68
N LYS A 113 16.44 19.23 14.65
CA LYS A 113 17.53 18.24 14.53
C LYS A 113 16.98 16.83 14.27
N TYR A 114 15.93 16.42 15.01
CA TYR A 114 15.31 15.11 14.84
C TYR A 114 14.55 15.04 13.52
N ARG A 115 13.78 16.08 13.19
CA ARG A 115 13.06 16.18 11.92
C ARG A 115 14.01 16.06 10.73
N ALA A 116 15.12 16.81 10.71
CA ALA A 116 16.11 16.74 9.64
C ALA A 116 16.75 15.35 9.52
N ARG A 117 16.95 14.62 10.62
CA ARG A 117 17.42 13.23 10.61
C ARG A 117 16.42 12.31 9.90
N TYR A 118 15.13 12.40 10.24
CA TYR A 118 14.10 11.57 9.63
C TYR A 118 13.81 11.95 8.18
N GLU A 119 13.87 13.24 7.84
CA GLU A 119 13.78 13.70 6.46
C GLU A 119 14.89 13.08 5.59
N ARG A 120 16.12 13.10 6.07
CA ARG A 120 17.25 12.44 5.35
C ARG A 120 17.04 10.93 5.21
N ALA A 121 16.57 10.27 6.26
CA ALA A 121 16.28 8.83 6.21
C ALA A 121 15.16 8.52 5.22
N PHE A 122 14.08 9.31 5.23
CA PHE A 122 12.95 9.17 4.31
C PHE A 122 13.35 9.41 2.84
N ARG A 123 14.13 10.45 2.57
CA ARG A 123 14.69 10.70 1.23
C ARG A 123 15.61 9.56 0.76
N ARG A 124 16.40 8.97 1.66
CA ARG A 124 17.26 7.82 1.34
C ARG A 124 16.45 6.56 1.03
N SER A 125 15.37 6.30 1.75
CA SER A 125 14.51 5.13 1.47
C SER A 125 13.87 5.19 0.09
N LEU A 126 13.64 6.40 -0.45
CA LEU A 126 13.10 6.66 -1.78
C LEU A 126 14.16 7.13 -2.79
N ALA A 127 15.44 6.82 -2.55
CA ALA A 127 16.53 7.28 -3.43
C ALA A 127 16.43 6.76 -4.88
N GLN A 128 15.72 5.63 -5.12
CA GLN A 128 15.47 5.10 -6.45
C GLN A 128 14.26 5.74 -7.15
N ALA A 129 13.38 6.39 -6.38
CA ALA A 129 12.18 7.07 -6.87
C ALA A 129 12.03 8.48 -6.25
N PRO A 130 13.05 9.36 -6.35
CA PRO A 130 13.00 10.68 -5.73
C PRO A 130 11.89 11.57 -6.31
N GLY A 131 11.45 11.29 -7.55
CA GLY A 131 10.32 11.95 -8.19
C GLY A 131 8.96 11.72 -7.50
N LEU A 132 8.87 10.73 -6.60
CA LEU A 132 7.68 10.54 -5.76
C LEU A 132 7.53 11.63 -4.69
N LEU A 133 8.63 12.29 -4.28
CA LEU A 133 8.62 13.23 -3.16
C LEU A 133 8.06 14.60 -3.58
N PRO A 134 7.05 15.14 -2.85
CA PRO A 134 6.46 16.42 -3.17
C PRO A 134 7.34 17.56 -2.66
N GLU A 135 7.54 18.58 -3.49
CA GLU A 135 8.36 19.77 -3.19
C GLU A 135 7.53 21.05 -3.14
N THR A 136 6.58 21.21 -4.08
CA THR A 136 5.71 22.38 -4.15
C THR A 136 4.40 22.18 -3.37
N SER A 137 3.71 23.27 -3.02
CA SER A 137 2.39 23.22 -2.37
C SER A 137 1.34 22.49 -3.22
N GLN A 138 1.44 22.58 -4.54
CA GLN A 138 0.55 21.87 -5.45
C GLN A 138 0.84 20.36 -5.43
N GLU A 139 2.11 19.96 -5.50
CA GLU A 139 2.51 18.55 -5.40
C GLU A 139 2.09 17.95 -4.06
N ARG A 140 2.24 18.68 -2.96
CA ARG A 140 1.84 18.24 -1.62
C ARG A 140 0.35 17.95 -1.51
N ARG A 141 -0.51 18.76 -2.17
CA ARG A 141 -1.96 18.48 -2.22
C ARG A 141 -2.27 17.20 -2.99
N TRP A 142 -1.64 17.01 -4.14
CA TRP A 142 -1.80 15.79 -4.92
C TRP A 142 -1.22 14.55 -4.20
N PHE A 143 -0.08 14.72 -3.53
CA PHE A 143 0.52 13.66 -2.70
C PHE A 143 -0.41 13.25 -1.55
N ALA A 144 -1.07 14.19 -0.88
CA ALA A 144 -2.10 13.87 0.11
C ALA A 144 -3.25 13.06 -0.50
N ALA A 145 -3.72 13.45 -1.70
CA ALA A 145 -4.78 12.73 -2.39
C ALA A 145 -4.37 11.28 -2.75
N ILE A 146 -3.14 11.06 -3.26
CA ILE A 146 -2.68 9.69 -3.55
C ILE A 146 -2.46 8.88 -2.27
N SER A 147 -1.97 9.47 -1.19
CA SER A 147 -1.79 8.77 0.09
C SER A 147 -3.12 8.21 0.62
N ILE A 148 -4.20 8.98 0.52
CA ILE A 148 -5.54 8.52 0.89
C ILE A 148 -6.03 7.46 -0.09
N THR A 149 -5.83 7.68 -1.40
CA THR A 149 -6.23 6.73 -2.44
C THR A 149 -5.52 5.39 -2.27
N SER A 150 -4.20 5.38 -2.11
CA SER A 150 -3.42 4.16 -1.89
C SER A 150 -3.88 3.46 -0.61
N GLY A 151 -3.99 4.19 0.50
CA GLY A 151 -4.47 3.64 1.77
C GLY A 151 -5.84 2.96 1.70
N VAL A 152 -6.73 3.41 0.82
CA VAL A 152 -8.05 2.79 0.63
C VAL A 152 -8.02 1.72 -0.46
N CYS A 153 -7.59 2.08 -1.67
CA CYS A 153 -7.71 1.22 -2.84
C CYS A 153 -6.79 0.01 -2.78
N GLU A 154 -5.55 0.18 -2.32
CA GLU A 154 -4.60 -0.93 -2.22
C GLU A 154 -5.00 -1.92 -1.13
N GLU A 155 -5.60 -1.46 -0.02
CA GLU A 155 -6.16 -2.36 0.99
C GLU A 155 -7.35 -3.15 0.45
N VAL A 156 -8.25 -2.50 -0.31
CA VAL A 156 -9.37 -3.19 -1.01
C VAL A 156 -8.85 -4.25 -1.96
N LEU A 157 -7.83 -3.92 -2.77
CA LEU A 157 -7.29 -4.82 -3.79
C LEU A 157 -6.45 -5.96 -3.19
N CYS A 158 -5.54 -5.64 -2.26
CA CYS A 158 -4.59 -6.63 -1.76
C CYS A 158 -5.15 -7.45 -0.59
N ARG A 159 -5.84 -6.82 0.37
CA ARG A 159 -6.36 -7.51 1.57
C ARG A 159 -7.78 -7.97 1.37
N GLY A 160 -8.65 -7.09 0.89
CA GLY A 160 -10.05 -7.41 0.65
C GLY A 160 -10.24 -8.44 -0.47
N PHE A 161 -9.63 -8.22 -1.63
CA PHE A 161 -9.82 -9.08 -2.80
C PHE A 161 -8.78 -10.20 -2.88
N LEU A 162 -7.48 -9.88 -2.93
CA LEU A 162 -6.44 -10.85 -3.31
C LEU A 162 -6.28 -11.98 -2.28
N ILE A 163 -6.29 -11.70 -0.99
CA ILE A 163 -6.24 -12.75 0.05
C ILE A 163 -7.43 -13.71 -0.11
N GLY A 164 -8.65 -13.17 -0.21
CA GLY A 164 -9.86 -13.98 -0.39
C GLY A 164 -9.88 -14.77 -1.70
N PHE A 165 -9.32 -14.21 -2.78
CA PHE A 165 -9.16 -14.88 -4.06
C PHE A 165 -8.17 -16.05 -3.98
N LEU A 166 -6.98 -15.83 -3.39
CA LEU A 166 -5.96 -16.86 -3.22
C LEU A 166 -6.44 -18.03 -2.34
N MET A 167 -7.23 -17.73 -1.31
CA MET A 167 -7.83 -18.77 -0.46
C MET A 167 -8.89 -19.62 -1.17
N ARG A 168 -9.47 -19.13 -2.27
CA ARG A 168 -10.57 -19.80 -2.99
C ARG A 168 -10.33 -19.78 -4.50
N MET A 169 -9.11 -20.15 -4.91
CA MET A 169 -8.76 -20.16 -6.32
C MET A 169 -9.66 -21.11 -7.14
N PRO A 170 -9.95 -20.77 -8.40
CA PRO A 170 -10.67 -21.67 -9.32
C PRO A 170 -9.92 -23.00 -9.49
N GLY A 171 -10.68 -24.07 -9.81
CA GLY A 171 -10.10 -25.40 -9.99
C GLY A 171 -9.84 -26.19 -8.71
N GLY A 172 -10.40 -25.73 -7.56
CA GLY A 172 -10.31 -26.46 -6.28
C GLY A 172 -9.00 -26.26 -5.52
N LEU A 173 -8.11 -25.41 -5.98
CA LEU A 173 -6.90 -25.05 -5.25
C LEU A 173 -7.27 -24.06 -4.12
N HIS A 174 -7.12 -24.50 -2.88
CA HIS A 174 -7.36 -23.70 -1.69
C HIS A 174 -6.05 -23.45 -0.95
N LEU A 175 -5.54 -22.22 -0.98
CA LEU A 175 -4.35 -21.87 -0.21
C LEU A 175 -4.72 -21.63 1.26
N PRO A 176 -3.88 -22.09 2.20
CA PRO A 176 -3.99 -21.69 3.61
C PRO A 176 -3.93 -20.17 3.76
N MET A 177 -4.65 -19.63 4.74
CA MET A 177 -4.70 -18.18 4.98
C MET A 177 -3.32 -17.55 5.19
N SER A 178 -2.41 -18.25 5.87
CA SER A 178 -1.02 -17.80 6.08
C SER A 178 -0.26 -17.66 4.75
N VAL A 179 -0.44 -18.61 3.82
CA VAL A 179 0.18 -18.57 2.49
C VAL A 179 -0.43 -17.44 1.65
N ALA A 180 -1.76 -17.29 1.67
CA ALA A 180 -2.46 -16.21 0.97
C ALA A 180 -2.02 -14.82 1.48
N LEU A 181 -1.84 -14.66 2.80
CA LEU A 181 -1.31 -13.44 3.41
C LEU A 181 0.11 -13.13 2.91
N VAL A 182 1.02 -14.12 2.96
CA VAL A 182 2.41 -13.93 2.51
C VAL A 182 2.47 -13.60 1.03
N LEU A 183 1.75 -14.33 0.18
CA LEU A 183 1.71 -14.05 -1.26
C LEU A 183 1.13 -12.67 -1.57
N SER A 184 0.04 -12.27 -0.91
CA SER A 184 -0.53 -10.92 -1.06
C SER A 184 0.47 -9.84 -0.68
N ALA A 185 1.25 -10.04 0.39
CA ALA A 185 2.28 -9.10 0.81
C ALA A 185 3.46 -9.04 -0.17
N VAL A 186 3.87 -10.17 -0.73
CA VAL A 186 4.92 -10.22 -1.77
C VAL A 186 4.47 -9.50 -3.03
N PHE A 187 3.24 -9.75 -3.52
CA PHE A 187 2.72 -9.03 -4.69
C PHE A 187 2.53 -7.54 -4.42
N PHE A 188 2.14 -7.16 -3.21
CA PHE A 188 2.13 -5.77 -2.79
C PHE A 188 3.51 -5.12 -2.88
N GLY A 189 4.56 -5.79 -2.39
CA GLY A 189 5.94 -5.33 -2.53
C GLY A 189 6.39 -5.24 -4.00
N LEU A 190 6.06 -6.24 -4.83
CA LEU A 190 6.39 -6.24 -6.25
C LEU A 190 5.76 -5.08 -7.02
N ASN A 191 4.55 -4.64 -6.64
CA ASN A 191 3.93 -3.44 -7.18
C ASN A 191 4.68 -2.14 -6.80
N HIS A 192 5.61 -2.21 -5.84
CA HIS A 192 6.46 -1.09 -5.42
C HIS A 192 7.94 -1.26 -5.83
N ILE A 193 8.23 -2.14 -6.80
CA ILE A 193 9.61 -2.42 -7.25
C ILE A 193 10.33 -1.16 -7.78
N TYR A 194 9.59 -0.15 -8.22
CA TYR A 194 10.11 1.16 -8.62
C TYR A 194 10.88 1.86 -7.50
N GLN A 195 10.62 1.54 -6.24
CA GLN A 195 11.34 2.08 -5.08
C GLN A 195 12.69 1.39 -4.84
N GLY A 196 13.06 0.39 -5.66
CA GLY A 196 14.27 -0.39 -5.52
C GLY A 196 14.20 -1.46 -4.42
N LYS A 197 15.33 -2.13 -4.15
CA LYS A 197 15.38 -3.28 -3.22
C LYS A 197 14.91 -2.95 -1.81
N ALA A 198 15.30 -1.80 -1.27
CA ALA A 198 14.89 -1.37 0.07
C ALA A 198 13.38 -1.10 0.13
N GLY A 199 12.82 -0.45 -0.89
CA GLY A 199 11.40 -0.23 -1.04
C GLY A 199 10.62 -1.54 -1.15
N LEU A 200 11.06 -2.46 -2.03
CA LEU A 200 10.47 -3.78 -2.18
C LEU A 200 10.37 -4.52 -0.83
N ILE A 201 11.45 -4.55 -0.05
CA ILE A 201 11.47 -5.24 1.25
C ILE A 201 10.55 -4.53 2.24
N SER A 202 10.66 -3.19 2.36
CA SER A 202 9.87 -2.42 3.33
C SER A 202 8.37 -2.49 3.02
N THR A 203 7.97 -2.42 1.75
CA THR A 203 6.56 -2.53 1.35
C THR A 203 6.03 -3.95 1.49
N THR A 204 6.86 -5.00 1.26
CA THR A 204 6.48 -6.39 1.56
C THR A 204 6.23 -6.58 3.06
N LEU A 205 7.11 -6.06 3.92
CA LEU A 205 6.92 -6.10 5.38
C LEU A 205 5.70 -5.29 5.82
N GLY A 206 5.47 -4.11 5.22
CA GLY A 206 4.25 -3.34 5.37
C GLY A 206 3.02 -4.14 4.95
N GLY A 207 3.14 -4.85 3.83
CA GLY A 207 2.12 -5.77 3.32
C GLY A 207 1.71 -6.84 4.32
N LEU A 208 2.68 -7.46 4.99
CA LEU A 208 2.45 -8.43 6.06
C LEU A 208 1.79 -7.78 7.28
N ALA A 209 2.25 -6.59 7.70
CA ALA A 209 1.71 -5.90 8.86
C ALA A 209 0.26 -5.44 8.65
N PHE A 210 -0.07 -4.82 7.51
CA PHE A 210 -1.44 -4.42 7.18
C PHE A 210 -2.38 -5.62 7.00
N GLY A 211 -1.89 -6.69 6.32
CA GLY A 211 -2.63 -7.93 6.22
C GLY A 211 -2.83 -8.61 7.58
N GLY A 212 -1.81 -8.61 8.43
CA GLY A 212 -1.89 -9.06 9.81
C GLY A 212 -2.93 -8.28 10.61
N LEU A 213 -2.91 -6.94 10.52
CA LEU A 213 -3.88 -6.07 11.17
C LEU A 213 -5.31 -6.36 10.67
N PHE A 214 -5.49 -6.59 9.36
CA PHE A 214 -6.78 -7.00 8.78
C PHE A 214 -7.30 -8.30 9.38
N LEU A 215 -6.44 -9.32 9.47
CA LEU A 215 -6.83 -10.63 10.01
C LEU A 215 -7.09 -10.58 11.53
N LEU A 216 -6.34 -9.78 12.27
CA LEU A 216 -6.50 -9.62 13.72
C LEU A 216 -7.78 -8.84 14.09
N THR A 217 -8.10 -7.80 13.31
CA THR A 217 -9.26 -6.93 13.60
C THR A 217 -10.53 -7.38 12.91
N GLY A 218 -10.43 -8.25 11.93
CA GLY A 218 -11.57 -8.69 11.11
C GLY A 218 -12.10 -7.62 10.15
N SER A 219 -11.47 -6.44 10.06
CA SER A 219 -11.95 -5.29 9.30
C SER A 219 -10.85 -4.58 8.54
N LEU A 220 -11.14 -4.12 7.31
CA LEU A 220 -10.24 -3.29 6.49
C LEU A 220 -10.10 -1.84 6.98
N LEU A 221 -10.98 -1.36 7.83
CA LEU A 221 -11.00 0.06 8.23
C LEU A 221 -9.69 0.49 8.90
N LEU A 222 -9.17 -0.31 9.84
CA LEU A 222 -7.90 0.01 10.50
C LEU A 222 -6.70 -0.07 9.55
N PRO A 223 -6.52 -1.14 8.75
CA PRO A 223 -5.50 -1.14 7.69
C PRO A 223 -5.56 0.09 6.78
N MET A 224 -6.73 0.47 6.28
CA MET A 224 -6.91 1.66 5.43
C MET A 224 -6.45 2.94 6.12
N LEU A 225 -6.87 3.16 7.38
CA LEU A 225 -6.50 4.34 8.16
C LEU A 225 -4.99 4.40 8.42
N PHE A 226 -4.41 3.29 8.87
CA PHE A 226 -2.97 3.23 9.16
C PHE A 226 -2.11 3.34 7.91
N HIS A 227 -2.56 2.76 6.77
CA HIS A 227 -1.85 2.87 5.50
C HIS A 227 -1.87 4.33 5.00
N ALA A 228 -3.04 4.94 4.91
CA ALA A 228 -3.14 6.35 4.53
C ALA A 228 -2.31 7.26 5.46
N ALA A 229 -2.32 7.01 6.77
CA ALA A 229 -1.51 7.75 7.74
C ALA A 229 -0.01 7.51 7.55
N ALA A 230 0.42 6.28 7.22
CA ALA A 230 1.81 5.95 6.94
C ALA A 230 2.34 6.69 5.70
N ASP A 231 1.53 6.80 4.65
CA ASP A 231 1.91 7.57 3.47
C ASP A 231 1.90 9.08 3.73
N LEU A 232 0.88 9.57 4.42
CA LEU A 232 0.74 10.99 4.79
C LEU A 232 1.87 11.48 5.70
N GLN A 233 2.54 10.60 6.47
CA GLN A 233 3.65 11.03 7.33
C GLN A 233 4.77 11.73 6.56
N GLY A 234 4.96 11.39 5.26
CA GLY A 234 5.89 12.10 4.39
C GLY A 234 5.64 13.61 4.34
N LEU A 235 4.37 14.05 4.38
CA LEU A 235 4.02 15.48 4.39
C LEU A 235 4.38 16.18 5.71
N PHE A 236 4.42 15.45 6.83
CA PHE A 236 4.85 16.01 8.12
C PHE A 236 6.37 16.06 8.24
N ILE A 237 7.07 15.07 7.69
CA ILE A 237 8.52 14.95 7.78
C ILE A 237 9.21 15.88 6.78
N LEU A 238 8.75 15.90 5.52
CA LEU A 238 9.33 16.69 4.44
C LEU A 238 8.99 18.19 4.60
N ARG A 239 10.00 19.04 4.57
CA ARG A 239 9.82 20.49 4.49
C ARG A 239 9.47 20.90 3.05
N PRO A 240 8.54 21.86 2.86
CA PRO A 240 8.38 22.47 1.55
C PRO A 240 9.72 23.10 1.13
N SER A 241 10.06 23.01 -0.15
CA SER A 241 11.16 23.83 -0.68
C SER A 241 10.79 25.30 -0.52
N MET A 242 11.68 26.09 0.06
CA MET A 242 11.51 27.56 0.11
C MET A 242 11.38 28.08 -1.33
N PRO A 243 10.44 28.97 -1.64
CA PRO A 243 10.43 29.65 -2.92
C PRO A 243 11.78 30.34 -3.13
N ALA A 244 12.33 30.27 -4.34
CA ALA A 244 13.63 30.88 -4.67
C ALA A 244 13.70 32.40 -4.38
N GLU A 245 12.55 33.08 -4.27
CA GLU A 245 12.41 34.51 -3.93
C GLU A 245 12.69 34.86 -2.46
N ALA A 246 12.80 33.89 -1.55
CA ALA A 246 13.08 34.15 -0.13
C ALA A 246 14.55 33.98 0.24
N ALA A 247 15.41 33.72 -0.75
CA ALA A 247 16.86 33.50 -0.58
C ALA A 247 17.71 34.65 -1.21
N ALA A 248 17.06 35.77 -1.65
CA ALA A 248 17.73 36.94 -2.19
C ALA A 248 17.77 38.10 -1.18
#